data_7c41aa3c4abbc02b40e6e0b8d5d1fdee
#
_entry.id   7c41aa3c4abbc02b40e6e0b8d5d1fdee
#
_cell.length_a   1.000
_cell.length_b   1.000
_cell.length_c   1.000
_cell.angle_alpha   90.00
_cell.angle_beta   90.00
_cell.angle_gamma   90.00
#
_symmetry.space_group_name_H-M   'P 1'
#
loop_
_entity.id
_entity.type
_entity.pdbx_description
1 polymer ?
#
loop_
_entity_poly.entity_id
_entity_poly.type
_entity_poly.pdbx_seq_one_letter_code
_entity_poly.pdbx_strand_id
1 'polypeptide(L)'
;KVSRTSVVEHYGLRTLLYGTLLPGPDIGKRCADIMRNVSASGFEVGIHCHDHIRWQDNVVQQSGEWATQEMDKARNRFQQIFGQPARTHGAAGWQMNRQAFRQEQHYEFIYCSDTRGTHPFIPVLDGEIVACPQLPTTLPTLDELIGINSISADNVDQHLLQLTSTRDQN
;
A
#
# COMPACT_ATOMS: atom_id res chain seq x y z
N LYS A 1 7.19 6.46 -14.80
CA LYS A 1 7.63 6.91 -13.45
C LYS A 1 9.14 7.14 -13.35
N VAL A 2 9.98 6.32 -13.98
CA VAL A 2 11.47 6.40 -13.90
C VAL A 2 12.04 7.70 -14.49
N SER A 3 11.32 8.42 -15.31
CA SER A 3 11.84 9.62 -16.02
C SER A 3 11.70 10.94 -15.23
N ARG A 4 11.06 10.96 -14.07
CA ARG A 4 10.75 12.19 -13.32
C ARG A 4 11.64 12.44 -12.10
N THR A 5 12.22 11.40 -11.53
CA THR A 5 13.13 11.49 -10.38
C THR A 5 14.41 10.74 -10.67
N SER A 6 15.54 11.25 -10.23
CA SER A 6 16.79 10.49 -10.24
C SER A 6 16.65 9.32 -9.25
N VAL A 7 16.19 8.19 -9.75
CA VAL A 7 15.92 6.97 -8.97
C VAL A 7 17.17 6.54 -8.16
N VAL A 8 18.36 6.77 -8.72
CA VAL A 8 19.64 6.49 -8.06
C VAL A 8 19.88 7.41 -6.86
N GLU A 9 19.57 8.70 -6.98
CA GLU A 9 19.74 9.67 -5.89
C GLU A 9 18.73 9.42 -4.78
N HIS A 10 17.51 8.99 -5.13
CA HIS A 10 16.43 8.78 -4.16
C HIS A 10 16.60 7.48 -3.38
N TYR A 11 16.93 6.38 -4.04
CA TYR A 11 16.98 5.05 -3.43
C TYR A 11 18.39 4.51 -3.18
N GLY A 12 19.39 5.09 -3.82
CA GLY A 12 20.76 4.60 -3.81
C GLY A 12 20.96 3.34 -4.69
N LEU A 13 22.15 3.20 -5.24
CA LEU A 13 22.49 2.12 -6.17
C LEU A 13 22.25 0.72 -5.57
N ARG A 14 22.57 0.52 -4.30
CA ARG A 14 22.42 -0.77 -3.62
C ARG A 14 20.94 -1.20 -3.54
N THR A 15 20.03 -0.26 -3.28
CA THR A 15 18.59 -0.55 -3.20
C THR A 15 18.04 -0.97 -4.57
N LEU A 16 18.53 -0.37 -5.63
CA LEU A 16 18.12 -0.71 -7.00
C LEU A 16 18.59 -2.11 -7.44
N LEU A 17 19.61 -2.65 -6.79
CA LEU A 17 20.11 -4.00 -7.06
C LEU A 17 19.34 -5.09 -6.32
N TYR A 18 18.54 -4.73 -5.31
CA TYR A 18 17.70 -5.70 -4.61
C TYR A 18 16.61 -6.27 -5.52
N GLY A 19 16.42 -7.59 -5.44
CA GLY A 19 15.46 -8.30 -6.28
C GLY A 19 15.95 -8.60 -7.70
N THR A 20 17.14 -8.08 -8.09
CA THR A 20 17.79 -8.38 -9.38
C THR A 20 19.13 -9.10 -9.16
N LEU A 21 20.16 -8.38 -8.78
CA LEU A 21 21.51 -8.92 -8.53
C LEU A 21 21.78 -9.26 -7.07
N LEU A 22 21.05 -8.64 -6.15
CA LEU A 22 21.15 -8.89 -4.70
C LEU A 22 19.82 -9.40 -4.16
N PRO A 23 19.82 -10.35 -3.20
CA PRO A 23 18.61 -10.74 -2.51
C PRO A 23 18.04 -9.54 -1.72
N GLY A 24 16.75 -9.28 -1.88
CA GLY A 24 16.06 -8.24 -1.11
C GLY A 24 16.13 -8.51 0.40
N PRO A 25 16.28 -7.47 1.23
CA PRO A 25 16.26 -7.65 2.69
C PRO A 25 14.86 -8.04 3.15
N ASP A 26 14.76 -9.04 4.02
CA ASP A 26 13.52 -9.34 4.74
C ASP A 26 13.29 -8.26 5.80
N ILE A 27 12.56 -7.21 5.44
CA ILE A 27 12.26 -6.07 6.30
C ILE A 27 11.41 -6.52 7.49
N GLY A 28 10.44 -7.39 7.27
CA GLY A 28 9.59 -7.93 8.33
C GLY A 28 10.37 -8.66 9.41
N LYS A 29 11.49 -9.31 9.04
CA LYS A 29 12.38 -9.96 10.01
C LYS A 29 13.35 -8.96 10.67
N ARG A 30 13.93 -8.04 9.90
CA ARG A 30 14.95 -7.11 10.39
C ARG A 30 14.38 -5.99 11.26
N CYS A 31 13.16 -5.54 10.96
CA CYS A 31 12.51 -4.40 11.60
C CYS A 31 11.30 -4.79 12.45
N ALA A 32 11.15 -6.07 12.80
CA ALA A 32 10.01 -6.56 13.57
C ALA A 32 9.80 -5.81 14.89
N ASP A 33 10.87 -5.49 15.61
CA ASP A 33 10.78 -4.78 16.88
C ASP A 33 10.30 -3.33 16.69
N ILE A 34 10.77 -2.66 15.63
CA ILE A 34 10.30 -1.31 15.29
C ILE A 34 8.80 -1.35 14.96
N MET A 35 8.37 -2.31 14.15
CA MET A 35 6.95 -2.48 13.79
C MET A 35 6.08 -2.73 15.03
N ARG A 36 6.53 -3.59 15.95
CA ARG A 36 5.82 -3.83 17.22
C ARG A 36 5.74 -2.58 18.08
N ASN A 37 6.82 -1.78 18.16
CA ASN A 37 6.84 -0.53 18.90
C ASN A 37 5.84 0.48 18.34
N VAL A 38 5.71 0.59 17.02
CA VAL A 38 4.69 1.44 16.38
C VAL A 38 3.28 1.01 16.81
N SER A 39 2.98 -0.29 16.73
CA SER A 39 1.69 -0.83 17.20
C SER A 39 1.47 -0.60 18.69
N ALA A 40 2.48 -0.84 19.52
CA ALA A 40 2.41 -0.64 20.98
C ALA A 40 2.21 0.84 21.37
N SER A 41 2.61 1.76 20.49
CA SER A 41 2.38 3.21 20.67
C SER A 41 0.96 3.65 20.29
N GLY A 42 0.06 2.70 19.97
CA GLY A 42 -1.35 2.98 19.66
C GLY A 42 -1.63 3.30 18.19
N PHE A 43 -0.65 3.18 17.32
CA PHE A 43 -0.88 3.34 15.88
C PHE A 43 -1.47 2.07 15.27
N GLU A 44 -2.41 2.24 14.36
CA GLU A 44 -2.92 1.14 13.56
C GLU A 44 -1.84 0.63 12.60
N VAL A 45 -1.75 -0.69 12.48
CA VAL A 45 -0.84 -1.37 11.56
C VAL A 45 -1.62 -2.37 10.71
N GLY A 46 -1.35 -2.36 9.42
CA GLY A 46 -2.00 -3.24 8.44
C GLY A 46 -0.99 -3.86 7.48
N ILE A 47 -1.49 -4.62 6.52
CA ILE A 47 -0.69 -5.23 5.46
C ILE A 47 -0.53 -4.24 4.31
N HIS A 48 0.68 -4.19 3.74
CA HIS A 48 0.95 -3.49 2.47
C HIS A 48 1.65 -4.44 1.50
N CYS A 49 0.98 -5.54 1.15
CA CYS A 49 1.49 -6.66 0.36
C CYS A 49 2.72 -7.37 0.99
N HIS A 50 3.11 -8.52 0.45
CA HIS A 50 4.32 -9.23 0.87
C HIS A 50 5.56 -8.68 0.16
N ASP A 51 5.45 -8.41 -1.13
CA ASP A 51 6.47 -7.80 -1.99
C ASP A 51 5.79 -6.72 -2.83
N HIS A 52 6.13 -5.47 -2.55
CA HIS A 52 5.51 -4.29 -3.15
C HIS A 52 5.61 -4.29 -4.68
N ILE A 53 6.81 -4.47 -5.21
CA ILE A 53 7.06 -4.41 -6.66
C ILE A 53 6.41 -5.59 -7.36
N ARG A 54 6.60 -6.80 -6.81
CA ARG A 54 6.00 -8.01 -7.36
C ARG A 54 4.47 -7.92 -7.43
N TRP A 55 3.82 -7.37 -6.40
CA TRP A 55 2.38 -7.15 -6.40
C TRP A 55 1.98 -6.11 -7.43
N GLN A 56 2.54 -4.90 -7.33
CA GLN A 56 2.17 -3.76 -8.17
C GLN A 56 2.29 -4.06 -9.67
N ASP A 57 3.33 -4.76 -10.07
CA ASP A 57 3.62 -5.01 -11.48
C ASP A 57 2.82 -6.19 -12.06
N ASN A 58 2.28 -7.08 -11.22
CA ASN A 58 1.74 -8.33 -11.70
C ASN A 58 0.25 -8.56 -11.38
N VAL A 59 -0.28 -8.11 -10.25
CA VAL A 59 -1.59 -8.54 -9.74
C VAL A 59 -2.73 -8.41 -10.74
N VAL A 60 -2.74 -7.36 -11.55
CA VAL A 60 -3.81 -7.10 -12.54
C VAL A 60 -3.87 -8.19 -13.62
N GLN A 61 -2.72 -8.77 -13.97
CA GLN A 61 -2.59 -9.75 -15.05
C GLN A 61 -2.51 -11.20 -14.53
N GLN A 62 -2.33 -11.37 -13.23
CA GLN A 62 -2.18 -12.69 -12.61
C GLN A 62 -3.52 -13.34 -12.27
N SER A 63 -3.48 -14.66 -12.08
CA SER A 63 -4.65 -15.44 -11.66
C SER A 63 -5.12 -15.05 -10.25
N GLY A 64 -6.37 -15.36 -9.95
CA GLY A 64 -6.90 -15.21 -8.60
C GLY A 64 -6.16 -16.05 -7.56
N GLU A 65 -5.72 -17.25 -7.94
CA GLU A 65 -4.92 -18.10 -7.07
C GLU A 65 -3.58 -17.47 -6.71
N TRP A 66 -2.90 -16.84 -7.66
CA TRP A 66 -1.67 -16.11 -7.41
C TRP A 66 -1.90 -14.95 -6.42
N ALA A 67 -2.97 -14.16 -6.62
CA ALA A 67 -3.31 -13.07 -5.71
C ALA A 67 -3.57 -13.59 -4.27
N THR A 68 -4.33 -14.66 -4.13
CA THR A 68 -4.57 -15.32 -2.84
C THR A 68 -3.26 -15.74 -2.17
N GLN A 69 -2.36 -16.39 -2.90
CA GLN A 69 -1.06 -16.83 -2.36
C GLN A 69 -0.18 -15.67 -1.89
N GLU A 70 -0.14 -14.55 -2.63
CA GLU A 70 0.63 -13.37 -2.23
C GLU A 70 0.02 -12.68 -0.99
N MET A 71 -1.31 -12.62 -0.90
CA MET A 71 -2.00 -12.09 0.28
C MET A 71 -1.82 -12.99 1.51
N ASP A 72 -1.87 -14.31 1.35
CA ASP A 72 -1.58 -15.26 2.43
C ASP A 72 -0.16 -15.12 2.97
N LYS A 73 0.83 -14.92 2.10
CA LYS A 73 2.22 -14.65 2.52
C LYS A 73 2.29 -13.38 3.39
N ALA A 74 1.60 -12.31 2.98
CA ALA A 74 1.57 -11.07 3.73
C ALA A 74 0.89 -11.24 5.10
N ARG A 75 -0.26 -11.91 5.15
CA ARG A 75 -0.99 -12.22 6.39
C ARG A 75 -0.16 -13.07 7.34
N ASN A 76 0.43 -14.14 6.84
CA ASN A 76 1.28 -15.03 7.63
C ASN A 76 2.49 -14.27 8.20
N ARG A 77 3.12 -13.40 7.42
CA ARG A 77 4.22 -12.56 7.90
C ARG A 77 3.75 -11.58 8.97
N PHE A 78 2.60 -10.93 8.78
CA PHE A 78 2.01 -10.04 9.77
C PHE A 78 1.77 -10.77 11.09
N GLN A 79 1.14 -11.93 11.05
CA GLN A 79 0.88 -12.74 12.25
C GLN A 79 2.16 -13.20 12.96
N GLN A 80 3.23 -13.54 12.21
CA GLN A 80 4.54 -13.85 12.81
C GLN A 80 5.15 -12.65 13.54
N ILE A 81 4.93 -11.44 13.05
CA ILE A 81 5.48 -10.22 13.66
C ILE A 81 4.65 -9.79 14.88
N PHE A 82 3.33 -9.75 14.75
CA PHE A 82 2.43 -9.12 15.73
C PHE A 82 1.73 -10.12 16.65
N GLY A 83 1.77 -11.42 16.37
CA GLY A 83 1.07 -12.45 17.15
C GLY A 83 -0.46 -12.46 16.98
N GLN A 84 -0.98 -11.63 16.06
CA GLN A 84 -2.41 -11.49 15.79
C GLN A 84 -2.67 -11.35 14.28
N PRO A 85 -3.88 -11.67 13.79
CA PRO A 85 -4.20 -11.49 12.39
C PRO A 85 -4.23 -10.01 12.01
N ALA A 86 -3.86 -9.72 10.76
CA ALA A 86 -4.07 -8.39 10.19
C ALA A 86 -5.57 -8.14 10.01
N ARG A 87 -5.98 -6.88 10.15
CA ARG A 87 -7.38 -6.46 10.04
C ARG A 87 -7.60 -5.42 8.94
N THR A 88 -6.54 -4.92 8.33
CA THR A 88 -6.58 -3.92 7.27
C THR A 88 -5.51 -4.18 6.24
N HIS A 89 -5.76 -3.74 5.02
CA HIS A 89 -4.85 -3.86 3.88
C HIS A 89 -4.81 -2.56 3.09
N GLY A 90 -3.67 -2.29 2.47
CA GLY A 90 -3.50 -1.26 1.47
C GLY A 90 -2.66 -1.80 0.32
N ALA A 91 -3.23 -1.86 -0.88
CA ALA A 91 -2.55 -2.44 -2.03
C ALA A 91 -1.39 -1.58 -2.53
N ALA A 92 -0.28 -2.22 -2.86
CA ALA A 92 0.85 -1.56 -3.47
C ALA A 92 0.47 -0.94 -4.82
N GLY A 93 0.72 0.35 -4.97
CA GLY A 93 0.42 1.13 -6.17
C GLY A 93 -1.07 1.18 -6.53
N TRP A 94 -1.97 0.88 -5.58
CA TRP A 94 -3.42 0.77 -5.80
C TRP A 94 -3.78 -0.23 -6.90
N GLN A 95 -2.97 -1.28 -7.06
CA GLN A 95 -3.23 -2.33 -8.05
C GLN A 95 -3.94 -3.50 -7.39
N MET A 96 -5.10 -3.85 -7.93
CA MET A 96 -5.94 -4.94 -7.45
C MET A 96 -6.50 -5.75 -8.61
N ASN A 97 -6.85 -7.01 -8.36
CA ASN A 97 -7.73 -7.79 -9.21
C ASN A 97 -8.99 -8.23 -8.43
N ARG A 98 -9.96 -8.79 -9.11
CA ARG A 98 -11.22 -9.21 -8.48
C ARG A 98 -11.04 -10.17 -7.31
N GLN A 99 -10.12 -11.12 -7.45
CA GLN A 99 -9.91 -12.11 -6.42
C GLN A 99 -9.29 -11.49 -5.16
N ALA A 100 -8.43 -10.50 -5.32
CA ALA A 100 -7.86 -9.78 -4.19
C ALA A 100 -8.94 -9.08 -3.36
N PHE A 101 -9.89 -8.38 -4.00
CA PHE A 101 -11.04 -7.80 -3.28
C PHE A 101 -11.89 -8.85 -2.57
N ARG A 102 -12.15 -10.01 -3.19
CA ARG A 102 -12.90 -11.09 -2.55
C ARG A 102 -12.14 -11.69 -1.37
N GLN A 103 -10.81 -11.76 -1.45
CA GLN A 103 -9.98 -12.25 -0.35
C GLN A 103 -10.03 -11.31 0.86
N GLU A 104 -10.12 -10.02 0.67
CA GLU A 104 -10.28 -9.06 1.78
C GLU A 104 -11.54 -9.33 2.59
N GLN A 105 -12.66 -9.57 1.92
CA GLN A 105 -13.89 -10.01 2.57
C GLN A 105 -13.72 -11.37 3.25
N HIS A 106 -13.09 -12.34 2.59
CA HIS A 106 -12.85 -13.67 3.14
C HIS A 106 -11.97 -13.64 4.39
N TYR A 107 -11.00 -12.72 4.43
CA TYR A 107 -10.13 -12.51 5.59
C TYR A 107 -10.78 -11.64 6.69
N GLU A 108 -12.01 -11.20 6.48
CA GLU A 108 -12.76 -10.38 7.42
C GLU A 108 -12.01 -9.08 7.79
N PHE A 109 -11.37 -8.45 6.80
CA PHE A 109 -10.76 -7.14 7.02
C PHE A 109 -11.85 -6.12 7.35
N ILE A 110 -11.56 -5.24 8.31
CA ILE A 110 -12.51 -4.21 8.75
C ILE A 110 -12.72 -3.17 7.65
N TYR A 111 -11.64 -2.80 6.99
CA TYR A 111 -11.60 -1.95 5.81
C TYR A 111 -10.28 -2.14 5.08
N CYS A 112 -10.21 -1.66 3.85
CA CYS A 112 -8.99 -1.62 3.06
C CYS A 112 -8.81 -0.27 2.37
N SER A 113 -7.59 0.04 1.93
CA SER A 113 -7.24 1.28 1.22
C SER A 113 -6.48 0.95 -0.06
N ASP A 114 -7.19 0.31 -1.00
CA ASP A 114 -6.58 -0.26 -2.20
C ASP A 114 -6.82 0.56 -3.46
N THR A 115 -7.50 1.68 -3.32
CA THR A 115 -7.94 2.48 -4.47
C THR A 115 -7.67 3.96 -4.27
N ARG A 116 -7.76 4.69 -5.36
CA ARG A 116 -7.85 6.15 -5.37
C ARG A 116 -9.31 6.56 -5.51
N GLY A 117 -9.72 7.60 -4.82
CA GLY A 117 -11.09 8.08 -4.88
C GLY A 117 -11.34 9.29 -3.98
N THR A 118 -12.60 9.63 -3.77
CA THR A 118 -12.99 10.81 -2.99
C THR A 118 -13.83 10.47 -1.77
N HIS A 119 -14.47 9.30 -1.73
CA HIS A 119 -15.36 8.89 -0.65
C HIS A 119 -15.17 7.41 -0.34
N PRO A 120 -15.40 6.97 0.92
CA PRO A 120 -15.51 5.56 1.26
C PRO A 120 -16.63 4.89 0.45
N PHE A 121 -16.41 3.63 0.10
CA PHE A 121 -17.40 2.86 -0.68
C PHE A 121 -17.31 1.36 -0.40
N ILE A 122 -18.37 0.64 -0.78
CA ILE A 122 -18.39 -0.83 -0.83
C ILE A 122 -18.20 -1.25 -2.30
N PRO A 123 -17.17 -2.05 -2.62
CA PRO A 123 -16.93 -2.48 -3.99
C PRO A 123 -18.08 -3.34 -4.53
N VAL A 124 -18.46 -3.08 -5.78
CA VAL A 124 -19.38 -3.93 -6.54
C VAL A 124 -18.67 -4.40 -7.81
N LEU A 125 -18.45 -5.68 -7.93
CA LEU A 125 -17.70 -6.31 -9.02
C LEU A 125 -18.65 -7.19 -9.85
N ASP A 126 -19.03 -6.74 -11.05
CA ASP A 126 -19.98 -7.43 -11.92
C ASP A 126 -21.31 -7.82 -11.22
N GLY A 127 -21.84 -6.92 -10.40
CA GLY A 127 -23.06 -7.14 -9.64
C GLY A 127 -22.88 -7.88 -8.30
N GLU A 128 -21.67 -8.34 -7.98
CA GLU A 128 -21.35 -8.93 -6.68
C GLU A 128 -20.88 -7.84 -5.71
N ILE A 129 -21.54 -7.74 -4.56
CA ILE A 129 -21.13 -6.85 -3.47
C ILE A 129 -19.99 -7.53 -2.69
N VAL A 130 -18.84 -6.87 -2.58
CA VAL A 130 -17.74 -7.29 -1.73
C VAL A 130 -17.84 -6.54 -0.41
N ALA A 131 -18.23 -7.23 0.65
CA ALA A 131 -18.54 -6.63 1.95
C ALA A 131 -17.28 -6.26 2.77
N CYS A 132 -16.26 -5.69 2.10
CA CYS A 132 -15.10 -5.08 2.74
C CYS A 132 -15.03 -3.61 2.32
N PRO A 133 -15.26 -2.65 3.25
CA PRO A 133 -15.25 -1.23 2.91
C PRO A 133 -13.90 -0.77 2.39
N GLN A 134 -13.92 0.11 1.40
CA GLN A 134 -12.74 0.78 0.87
C GLN A 134 -12.68 2.22 1.37
N LEU A 135 -11.55 2.59 1.96
CA LEU A 135 -11.18 3.97 2.29
C LEU A 135 -10.15 4.44 1.26
N PRO A 136 -10.56 5.10 0.18
CA PRO A 136 -9.63 5.41 -0.90
C PRO A 136 -8.61 6.48 -0.50
N THR A 137 -7.41 6.41 -1.07
CA THR A 137 -6.42 7.47 -0.97
C THR A 137 -6.92 8.69 -1.72
N THR A 138 -7.14 9.78 -1.01
CA THR A 138 -7.74 11.01 -1.57
C THR A 138 -6.71 12.06 -1.97
N LEU A 139 -5.55 12.08 -1.34
CA LEU A 139 -4.48 13.03 -1.62
C LEU A 139 -3.43 12.43 -2.59
N PRO A 140 -2.73 13.27 -3.35
CA PRO A 140 -1.57 12.83 -4.11
C PRO A 140 -0.42 12.43 -3.17
N THR A 141 0.44 11.54 -3.64
CA THR A 141 1.66 11.15 -2.93
C THR A 141 2.79 12.17 -3.16
N LEU A 142 3.83 12.13 -2.32
CA LEU A 142 4.98 13.01 -2.45
C LEU A 142 5.68 12.85 -3.81
N ASP A 143 5.82 11.63 -4.31
CA ASP A 143 6.43 11.33 -5.60
C ASP A 143 5.56 11.77 -6.81
N GLU A 144 4.27 12.00 -6.59
CA GLU A 144 3.37 12.59 -7.59
C GLU A 144 3.43 14.12 -7.60
N LEU A 145 3.86 14.75 -6.52
CA LEU A 145 3.91 16.20 -6.36
C LEU A 145 5.29 16.80 -6.62
N ILE A 146 6.32 16.23 -6.02
CA ILE A 146 7.69 16.80 -6.08
C ILE A 146 8.20 16.79 -7.53
N GLY A 147 8.69 17.96 -7.96
CA GLY A 147 9.17 18.21 -9.32
C GLY A 147 8.09 18.64 -10.33
N ILE A 148 6.85 18.83 -9.88
CA ILE A 148 5.74 19.33 -10.71
C ILE A 148 5.32 20.72 -10.22
N ASN A 149 5.06 21.67 -11.13
CA ASN A 149 4.54 23.00 -10.82
C ASN A 149 5.32 23.74 -9.71
N SER A 150 6.66 23.63 -9.73
CA SER A 150 7.55 24.24 -8.74
C SER A 150 7.37 23.70 -7.31
N ILE A 151 6.75 22.54 -7.13
CA ILE A 151 6.68 21.85 -5.84
C ILE A 151 7.99 21.12 -5.59
N SER A 152 8.61 21.37 -4.46
CA SER A 152 9.86 20.77 -4.00
C SER A 152 9.71 20.20 -2.59
N ALA A 153 10.75 19.60 -2.07
CA ALA A 153 10.79 19.14 -0.69
C ALA A 153 10.58 20.26 0.34
N ASP A 154 10.91 21.52 -0.04
CA ASP A 154 10.86 22.68 0.85
C ASP A 154 9.44 23.28 0.99
N ASN A 155 8.51 22.96 0.09
CA ASN A 155 7.16 23.56 0.08
C ASN A 155 6.02 22.55 -0.10
N VAL A 156 6.30 21.28 -0.23
CA VAL A 156 5.28 20.23 -0.45
C VAL A 156 4.33 20.06 0.74
N ASP A 157 4.81 20.30 1.95
CA ASP A 157 4.03 20.25 3.18
C ASP A 157 2.90 21.30 3.16
N GLN A 158 3.21 22.55 2.79
CA GLN A 158 2.23 23.64 2.66
C GLN A 158 1.20 23.31 1.57
N HIS A 159 1.64 22.73 0.45
CA HIS A 159 0.74 22.31 -0.62
C HIS A 159 -0.23 21.20 -0.17
N LEU A 160 0.27 20.19 0.55
CA LEU A 160 -0.57 19.14 1.10
C LEU A 160 -1.57 19.67 2.13
N LEU A 161 -1.16 20.55 3.03
CA LEU A 161 -2.06 21.19 3.99
C LEU A 161 -3.17 21.99 3.30
N GLN A 162 -2.86 22.69 2.21
CA GLN A 162 -3.86 23.40 1.42
C GLN A 162 -4.85 22.45 0.76
N LEU A 163 -4.38 21.34 0.20
CA LEU A 163 -5.26 20.32 -0.39
C LEU A 163 -6.18 19.67 0.64
N THR A 164 -5.69 19.43 1.86
CA THR A 164 -6.49 18.89 2.96
C THR A 164 -7.60 19.85 3.35
N SER A 165 -7.28 21.13 3.60
CA SER A 165 -8.27 22.12 4.02
C SER A 165 -9.36 22.40 2.97
N THR A 166 -9.06 22.26 1.68
CA THR A 166 -10.08 22.41 0.62
C THR A 166 -11.00 21.19 0.51
N ARG A 167 -10.58 20.01 0.98
CA ARG A 167 -11.42 18.81 0.96
C ARG A 167 -12.33 18.66 2.16
N ASP A 168 -11.97 19.22 3.30
CA ASP A 168 -12.81 19.24 4.51
C ASP A 168 -14.04 20.17 4.37
N GLN A 169 -14.12 20.94 3.29
CA GLN A 169 -15.23 21.88 3.02
C GLN A 169 -16.28 21.35 2.03
N ASN A 170 -16.10 20.11 1.50
CA ASN A 170 -17.02 19.44 0.59
C ASN A 170 -17.51 18.11 1.17
#